data_0092b44bcc6416fc66e034ebea809be0
#
_entry.id   0092b44bcc6416fc66e034ebea809be0
#
_cell.length_a   1.000
_cell.length_b   1.000
_cell.length_c   1.000
_cell.angle_alpha   90.00
_cell.angle_beta   90.00
_cell.angle_gamma   90.00
#
_symmetry.space_group_name_H-M   'P 1'
#
loop_
_entity.id
_entity.type
_entity.pdbx_description
1 polymer ?
#
loop_
_entity_poly.entity_id
_entity_poly.type
_entity_poly.pdbx_seq_one_letter_code
_entity_poly.pdbx_strand_id
1 'polypeptide(L)'
;MHLAPRPVRRAAAAAALALLATAVGCAPQPEAKSSATAPGSAAASCAKGKLATKTSGKLTIATDEPAYEPWFKDDKPTDGKGFESAVAYAVAGQLGYGKDKVVWQSVPFNKAFAPGVKTFDFDINQVSISTERKKAVDFSSGYYDVRQAVIALKGSKAAKARSIADLRGLKLGAQVGTTSLDYITGVVKPKQDPAVYAKNDQAKSALKNGQVDAVVTDLPTAFYITSAEVTSAEIVGQFENQGGTPEQFGLVLDKGSALTPCVSGAVDALRKDGTLARLDQRWLSDAVGAPVLK
;
A
#
# COMPACT_ATOMS: atom_id res chain seq x y z
N MET A 1 -58.98 23.54 14.94
CA MET A 1 -59.88 22.37 14.97
C MET A 1 -59.04 21.21 15.45
N HIS A 2 -58.97 21.04 16.74
CA HIS A 2 -59.72 20.16 17.65
C HIS A 2 -60.05 18.83 16.97
N LEU A 3 -59.47 17.73 17.42
CA LEU A 3 -59.95 16.88 18.48
C LEU A 3 -58.96 15.75 18.81
N ALA A 4 -58.81 15.56 20.12
CA ALA A 4 -58.00 14.56 20.78
C ALA A 4 -58.86 13.32 21.16
N PRO A 5 -58.42 12.44 22.08
CA PRO A 5 -58.32 10.99 21.97
C PRO A 5 -59.35 10.26 22.82
N ARG A 6 -59.34 8.93 22.82
CA ARG A 6 -59.86 8.11 23.94
C ARG A 6 -59.81 6.58 23.72
N PRO A 7 -60.08 5.75 24.77
CA PRO A 7 -59.08 5.09 25.61
C PRO A 7 -59.31 3.56 25.81
N VAL A 8 -58.32 2.91 26.41
CA VAL A 8 -58.31 1.80 27.39
C VAL A 8 -59.56 0.91 27.54
N ARG A 9 -59.34 -0.40 27.53
CA ARG A 9 -59.98 -1.33 28.51
C ARG A 9 -59.10 -2.52 28.86
N ARG A 10 -58.83 -2.65 30.16
CA ARG A 10 -58.25 -3.80 30.88
C ARG A 10 -59.34 -4.88 31.01
N ALA A 11 -58.93 -6.13 31.02
CA ALA A 11 -59.64 -7.18 31.74
C ALA A 11 -58.65 -8.22 32.23
N ALA A 12 -58.58 -8.32 33.55
CA ALA A 12 -57.90 -9.38 34.28
C ALA A 12 -58.87 -10.50 34.53
N ALA A 13 -58.44 -11.74 34.51
CA ALA A 13 -59.09 -12.83 35.21
C ALA A 13 -58.05 -13.85 35.67
N ALA A 14 -58.12 -14.16 36.95
CA ALA A 14 -57.25 -15.03 37.74
C ALA A 14 -57.84 -16.42 37.91
N ALA A 15 -57.05 -17.29 38.51
CA ALA A 15 -57.32 -18.58 39.15
C ALA A 15 -57.26 -19.84 38.23
N ALA A 16 -56.70 -21.00 38.62
CA ALA A 16 -56.42 -21.56 39.92
C ALA A 16 -55.36 -22.69 39.84
N LEU A 17 -54.80 -23.02 40.99
CA LEU A 17 -53.91 -24.13 41.34
C LEU A 17 -54.38 -25.53 40.91
N ALA A 18 -53.40 -26.37 40.50
CA ALA A 18 -53.40 -27.81 40.87
C ALA A 18 -51.97 -28.31 40.96
N LEU A 19 -51.55 -28.65 42.18
CA LEU A 19 -50.33 -29.43 42.47
C LEU A 19 -50.54 -30.88 42.10
N LEU A 20 -49.64 -31.47 41.35
CA LEU A 20 -49.35 -32.89 41.37
C LEU A 20 -47.86 -33.14 41.32
N ALA A 21 -47.34 -33.61 42.45
CA ALA A 21 -45.98 -34.09 42.57
C ALA A 21 -45.89 -35.52 42.04
N THR A 22 -44.98 -35.75 41.07
CA THR A 22 -44.48 -37.11 40.82
C THR A 22 -42.95 -37.02 40.68
N ALA A 23 -42.29 -37.58 41.66
CA ALA A 23 -40.86 -37.86 41.65
C ALA A 23 -40.58 -39.04 40.74
N VAL A 24 -39.76 -38.90 39.73
CA VAL A 24 -39.09 -40.00 39.03
C VAL A 24 -37.66 -39.61 38.62
N GLY A 25 -36.73 -40.34 39.21
CA GLY A 25 -35.50 -40.86 38.66
C GLY A 25 -34.48 -39.92 37.99
N CYS A 26 -33.41 -39.67 38.69
CA CYS A 26 -32.13 -39.26 38.08
C CYS A 26 -31.58 -40.40 37.19
N ALA A 27 -31.53 -40.14 35.87
CA ALA A 27 -30.62 -40.84 34.96
C ALA A 27 -29.66 -39.79 34.39
N PRO A 28 -28.32 -40.03 34.37
CA PRO A 28 -27.38 -39.08 33.76
C PRO A 28 -27.55 -39.11 32.24
N GLN A 29 -28.04 -38.00 31.70
CA GLN A 29 -28.10 -37.77 30.26
C GLN A 29 -26.65 -37.41 29.83
N PRO A 30 -26.09 -38.06 28.80
CA PRO A 30 -24.77 -37.64 28.27
C PRO A 30 -24.89 -36.22 27.74
N GLU A 31 -24.09 -35.33 28.28
CA GLU A 31 -23.90 -33.98 27.76
C GLU A 31 -23.48 -34.06 26.28
N ALA A 32 -24.42 -33.75 25.39
CA ALA A 32 -24.09 -33.42 24.01
C ALA A 32 -23.22 -32.16 24.08
N LYS A 33 -21.91 -32.35 23.91
CA LYS A 33 -21.01 -31.25 23.64
C LYS A 33 -21.54 -30.55 22.41
N SER A 34 -22.29 -29.47 22.62
CA SER A 34 -22.59 -28.50 21.59
C SER A 34 -21.26 -27.87 21.21
N SER A 35 -20.60 -28.43 20.21
CA SER A 35 -19.55 -27.75 19.49
C SER A 35 -20.21 -26.58 18.78
N ALA A 36 -20.26 -25.44 19.46
CA ALA A 36 -20.44 -24.17 18.82
C ALA A 36 -19.21 -23.99 17.89
N THR A 37 -19.35 -24.46 16.67
CA THR A 37 -18.47 -24.10 15.58
C THR A 37 -18.66 -22.59 15.38
N ALA A 38 -17.80 -21.79 16.02
CA ALA A 38 -17.60 -20.43 15.60
C ALA A 38 -17.40 -20.47 14.06
N PRO A 39 -17.97 -19.53 13.28
CA PRO A 39 -17.65 -19.45 11.87
C PRO A 39 -16.16 -19.20 11.78
N GLY A 40 -15.38 -20.26 11.69
CA GLY A 40 -13.98 -20.22 11.38
C GLY A 40 -13.89 -19.57 10.01
N SER A 41 -13.41 -18.32 9.98
CA SER A 41 -12.73 -17.79 8.81
C SER A 41 -11.87 -18.94 8.30
N ALA A 42 -12.23 -19.55 7.17
CA ALA A 42 -11.43 -20.57 6.54
C ALA A 42 -10.05 -19.93 6.33
N ALA A 43 -9.07 -20.33 7.14
CA ALA A 43 -7.71 -19.85 7.01
C ALA A 43 -7.32 -20.12 5.56
N ALA A 44 -7.06 -19.05 4.80
CA ALA A 44 -6.73 -19.17 3.40
C ALA A 44 -5.58 -20.20 3.28
N SER A 45 -5.82 -21.27 2.52
CA SER A 45 -4.78 -22.27 2.32
C SER A 45 -3.68 -21.65 1.48
N CYS A 46 -2.53 -21.37 2.09
CA CYS A 46 -1.34 -20.87 1.41
C CYS A 46 -0.51 -22.01 0.78
N ALA A 47 -1.15 -23.11 0.40
CA ALA A 47 -0.48 -24.21 -0.26
C ALA A 47 0.17 -23.73 -1.57
N LYS A 48 1.48 -23.94 -1.68
CA LYS A 48 2.28 -23.44 -2.82
C LYS A 48 1.71 -23.91 -4.16
N GLY A 49 1.55 -22.96 -5.08
CA GLY A 49 1.02 -23.19 -6.43
C GLY A 49 -0.47 -23.54 -6.49
N LYS A 50 -1.21 -23.48 -5.37
CA LYS A 50 -2.64 -23.82 -5.29
C LYS A 50 -3.50 -22.68 -4.73
N LEU A 51 -3.04 -21.46 -4.84
CA LEU A 51 -3.77 -20.30 -4.38
C LEU A 51 -4.97 -20.01 -5.29
N ALA A 52 -6.02 -19.41 -4.70
CA ALA A 52 -7.18 -18.91 -5.46
C ALA A 52 -6.83 -17.61 -6.19
N THR A 53 -6.05 -17.74 -7.26
CA THR A 53 -5.61 -16.63 -8.12
C THR A 53 -6.67 -16.25 -9.16
N LYS A 54 -6.59 -15.02 -9.71
CA LYS A 54 -7.50 -14.52 -10.77
C LYS A 54 -7.52 -15.45 -11.99
N THR A 55 -6.38 -16.02 -12.34
CA THR A 55 -6.27 -17.03 -13.38
C THR A 55 -5.72 -18.30 -12.76
N SER A 56 -6.47 -19.40 -12.82
CA SER A 56 -6.05 -20.68 -12.23
C SER A 56 -4.67 -21.11 -12.68
N GLY A 57 -3.78 -21.42 -11.74
CA GLY A 57 -2.41 -21.86 -12.00
C GLY A 57 -1.45 -20.79 -12.49
N LYS A 58 -1.86 -19.51 -12.51
CA LYS A 58 -1.03 -18.35 -12.84
C LYS A 58 -1.13 -17.31 -11.74
N LEU A 59 -0.10 -16.48 -11.61
CA LEU A 59 -0.08 -15.33 -10.71
C LEU A 59 -0.05 -14.07 -11.55
N THR A 60 -1.12 -13.27 -11.50
CA THR A 60 -1.22 -12.01 -12.23
C THR A 60 -0.71 -10.87 -11.36
N ILE A 61 0.38 -10.24 -11.77
CA ILE A 61 1.03 -9.13 -11.08
C ILE A 61 0.82 -7.85 -11.90
N ALA A 62 0.41 -6.77 -11.24
CA ALA A 62 0.22 -5.48 -11.88
C ALA A 62 1.35 -4.50 -11.50
N THR A 63 1.64 -3.57 -12.41
CA THR A 63 2.42 -2.34 -12.18
C THR A 63 2.00 -1.27 -13.19
N ASP A 64 2.45 -0.01 -13.04
CA ASP A 64 2.15 1.06 -14.01
C ASP A 64 3.01 0.94 -15.28
N GLU A 65 2.69 1.73 -16.28
CA GLU A 65 3.44 1.94 -17.51
C GLU A 65 3.58 3.45 -17.77
N PRO A 66 4.82 3.97 -17.88
CA PRO A 66 6.09 3.24 -17.78
C PRO A 66 6.39 2.73 -16.37
N ALA A 67 7.05 1.56 -16.30
CA ALA A 67 7.59 1.01 -15.06
C ALA A 67 8.97 1.62 -14.79
N TYR A 68 9.04 2.55 -13.84
CA TYR A 68 10.19 3.43 -13.63
C TYR A 68 11.41 2.71 -13.01
N GLU A 69 12.62 3.13 -13.43
CA GLU A 69 13.86 2.81 -12.72
C GLU A 69 13.97 3.62 -11.41
N PRO A 70 14.63 3.09 -10.40
CA PRO A 70 15.38 1.81 -10.32
C PRO A 70 14.50 0.61 -9.96
N TRP A 71 13.20 0.77 -9.90
CA TRP A 71 12.23 -0.23 -9.51
C TRP A 71 12.09 -1.33 -10.56
N PHE A 72 12.09 -0.94 -11.84
CA PHE A 72 12.05 -1.82 -13.00
C PHE A 72 13.10 -1.36 -14.01
N LYS A 73 13.95 -2.26 -14.46
CA LYS A 73 15.01 -1.96 -15.43
C LYS A 73 14.44 -1.85 -16.85
N ASP A 74 14.82 -0.79 -17.58
CA ASP A 74 14.46 -0.58 -18.99
C ASP A 74 12.94 -0.67 -19.29
N ASP A 75 12.09 -0.24 -18.34
CA ASP A 75 10.61 -0.34 -18.44
C ASP A 75 10.13 -1.78 -18.69
N LYS A 76 10.83 -2.78 -18.11
CA LYS A 76 10.55 -4.22 -18.34
C LYS A 76 10.26 -4.96 -17.04
N PRO A 77 9.01 -5.00 -16.57
CA PRO A 77 8.66 -5.73 -15.35
C PRO A 77 8.90 -7.24 -15.47
N THR A 78 8.91 -7.79 -16.70
CA THR A 78 8.95 -9.23 -16.96
C THR A 78 10.33 -9.87 -16.85
N ASP A 79 11.42 -9.11 -16.78
CA ASP A 79 12.78 -9.67 -16.88
C ASP A 79 13.42 -10.02 -15.52
N GLY A 80 12.81 -9.57 -14.41
CA GLY A 80 13.32 -9.78 -13.05
C GLY A 80 14.43 -8.80 -12.66
N LYS A 81 14.61 -7.72 -13.42
CA LYS A 81 15.61 -6.69 -13.15
C LYS A 81 14.95 -5.41 -12.63
N GLY A 82 15.66 -4.71 -11.73
CA GLY A 82 15.12 -3.64 -10.90
C GLY A 82 14.59 -4.21 -9.59
N PHE A 83 14.46 -3.34 -8.58
CA PHE A 83 14.12 -3.79 -7.23
C PHE A 83 12.76 -4.48 -7.18
N GLU A 84 11.70 -3.84 -7.68
CA GLU A 84 10.34 -4.37 -7.59
C GLU A 84 10.09 -5.56 -8.50
N SER A 85 10.68 -5.56 -9.72
CA SER A 85 10.61 -6.75 -10.56
C SER A 85 11.22 -7.96 -9.86
N ALA A 86 12.38 -7.80 -9.22
CA ALA A 86 13.05 -8.87 -8.48
C ALA A 86 12.24 -9.30 -7.24
N VAL A 87 11.68 -8.37 -6.47
CA VAL A 87 10.80 -8.65 -5.33
C VAL A 87 9.55 -9.42 -5.78
N ALA A 88 8.90 -9.01 -6.86
CA ALA A 88 7.72 -9.66 -7.40
C ALA A 88 7.98 -11.14 -7.73
N TYR A 89 9.08 -11.44 -8.41
CA TYR A 89 9.45 -12.82 -8.71
C TYR A 89 9.89 -13.62 -7.47
N ALA A 90 10.53 -12.97 -6.49
CA ALA A 90 10.85 -13.61 -5.22
C ALA A 90 9.57 -14.00 -4.45
N VAL A 91 8.58 -13.10 -4.38
CA VAL A 91 7.26 -13.37 -3.80
C VAL A 91 6.55 -14.49 -4.56
N ALA A 92 6.52 -14.44 -5.89
CA ALA A 92 5.95 -15.49 -6.72
C ALA A 92 6.56 -16.86 -6.41
N GLY A 93 7.89 -16.92 -6.29
CA GLY A 93 8.63 -18.14 -5.92
C GLY A 93 8.26 -18.68 -4.54
N GLN A 94 8.13 -17.80 -3.52
CA GLN A 94 7.65 -18.19 -2.19
C GLN A 94 6.23 -18.77 -2.22
N LEU A 95 5.37 -18.21 -3.08
CA LEU A 95 4.00 -18.68 -3.29
C LEU A 95 3.92 -19.95 -4.17
N GLY A 96 5.03 -20.41 -4.73
CA GLY A 96 5.12 -21.63 -5.54
C GLY A 96 4.80 -21.42 -7.03
N TYR A 97 4.91 -20.19 -7.53
CA TYR A 97 4.77 -19.87 -8.95
C TYR A 97 6.15 -19.61 -9.58
N GLY A 98 6.51 -20.44 -10.56
CA GLY A 98 7.69 -20.21 -11.38
C GLY A 98 7.50 -18.97 -12.27
N LYS A 99 8.61 -18.47 -12.83
CA LYS A 99 8.61 -17.27 -13.68
C LYS A 99 7.66 -17.44 -14.90
N ASP A 100 7.53 -18.64 -15.43
CA ASP A 100 6.63 -19.01 -16.54
C ASP A 100 5.13 -18.96 -16.16
N LYS A 101 4.81 -18.92 -14.88
CA LYS A 101 3.44 -18.80 -14.33
C LYS A 101 3.08 -17.39 -13.92
N VAL A 102 4.02 -16.45 -14.00
CA VAL A 102 3.75 -15.03 -13.72
C VAL A 102 3.25 -14.34 -14.97
N VAL A 103 2.13 -13.64 -14.86
CA VAL A 103 1.56 -12.79 -15.91
C VAL A 103 1.60 -11.35 -15.41
N TRP A 104 2.19 -10.46 -16.21
CA TRP A 104 2.21 -9.03 -15.90
C TRP A 104 1.06 -8.30 -16.59
N GLN A 105 0.51 -7.31 -15.90
CA GLN A 105 -0.56 -6.45 -16.37
C GLN A 105 -0.22 -4.99 -16.08
N SER A 106 -0.40 -4.10 -17.07
CA SER A 106 -0.30 -2.66 -16.85
C SER A 106 -1.57 -2.13 -16.18
N VAL A 107 -1.40 -1.43 -15.05
CA VAL A 107 -2.47 -0.78 -14.29
C VAL A 107 -1.98 0.59 -13.84
N PRO A 108 -2.64 1.69 -14.23
CA PRO A 108 -2.23 3.03 -13.80
C PRO A 108 -2.15 3.16 -12.28
N PHE A 109 -1.13 3.82 -11.75
CA PHE A 109 -0.81 3.97 -10.33
C PHE A 109 -2.07 4.19 -9.45
N ASN A 110 -2.86 5.23 -9.75
CA ASN A 110 -4.05 5.55 -8.97
C ASN A 110 -5.18 4.50 -9.06
N LYS A 111 -5.15 3.64 -10.07
CA LYS A 111 -6.14 2.55 -10.23
C LYS A 111 -5.78 1.34 -9.38
N ALA A 112 -4.51 1.14 -9.06
CA ALA A 112 -4.07 0.04 -8.23
C ALA A 112 -4.78 0.04 -6.86
N PHE A 113 -4.92 1.20 -6.22
CA PHE A 113 -5.55 1.33 -4.90
C PHE A 113 -6.93 2.03 -4.91
N ALA A 114 -7.52 2.30 -6.08
CA ALA A 114 -8.89 2.80 -6.17
C ALA A 114 -9.90 1.76 -5.63
N PRO A 115 -11.07 2.17 -5.11
CA PRO A 115 -12.12 1.22 -4.74
C PRO A 115 -12.57 0.34 -5.91
N GLY A 116 -13.04 -0.88 -5.60
CA GLY A 116 -13.57 -1.83 -6.58
C GLY A 116 -12.68 -3.04 -6.81
N VAL A 117 -13.24 -4.03 -7.52
CA VAL A 117 -12.59 -5.31 -7.80
C VAL A 117 -11.36 -5.12 -8.67
N LYS A 118 -10.26 -5.80 -8.31
CA LYS A 118 -9.01 -5.80 -9.06
C LYS A 118 -8.98 -6.94 -10.08
N THR A 119 -8.24 -6.73 -11.15
CA THR A 119 -8.01 -7.72 -12.22
C THR A 119 -6.71 -8.49 -12.02
N PHE A 120 -5.94 -8.16 -10.99
CA PHE A 120 -4.64 -8.74 -10.64
C PHE A 120 -4.72 -9.43 -9.26
N ASP A 121 -3.78 -10.32 -8.99
CA ASP A 121 -3.63 -10.98 -7.70
C ASP A 121 -2.95 -10.06 -6.69
N PHE A 122 -1.91 -9.36 -7.11
CA PHE A 122 -1.36 -8.20 -6.41
C PHE A 122 -0.72 -7.20 -7.39
N ASP A 123 -0.63 -5.94 -6.96
CA ASP A 123 0.11 -4.88 -7.63
C ASP A 123 1.38 -4.53 -6.85
N ILE A 124 2.46 -4.22 -7.57
CA ILE A 124 3.73 -3.75 -7.03
C ILE A 124 4.18 -2.52 -7.82
N ASN A 125 4.13 -1.35 -7.19
CA ASN A 125 4.26 -0.08 -7.88
C ASN A 125 4.53 1.08 -6.91
N GLN A 126 5.50 0.95 -6.02
CA GLN A 126 5.87 1.96 -5.01
C GLN A 126 4.64 2.49 -4.22
N VAL A 127 3.69 1.62 -3.91
CA VAL A 127 2.46 2.02 -3.22
C VAL A 127 2.66 2.01 -1.71
N SER A 128 2.76 3.20 -1.13
CA SER A 128 2.86 3.36 0.33
C SER A 128 1.61 2.88 1.03
N ILE A 129 1.81 2.10 2.09
CA ILE A 129 0.77 1.64 3.00
C ILE A 129 0.24 2.84 3.78
N SER A 130 -1.04 3.18 3.63
CA SER A 130 -1.68 4.23 4.40
C SER A 130 -3.05 3.81 4.94
N THR A 131 -3.49 4.46 6.03
CA THR A 131 -4.81 4.21 6.61
C THR A 131 -5.92 4.52 5.60
N GLU A 132 -5.73 5.55 4.77
CA GLU A 132 -6.72 5.95 3.77
C GLU A 132 -6.84 4.88 2.67
N ARG A 133 -5.73 4.43 2.11
CA ARG A 133 -5.71 3.39 1.08
C ARG A 133 -6.24 2.05 1.60
N LYS A 134 -5.97 1.71 2.87
CA LYS A 134 -6.51 0.50 3.53
C LYS A 134 -8.04 0.45 3.61
N LYS A 135 -8.74 1.56 3.44
CA LYS A 135 -10.21 1.56 3.35
C LYS A 135 -10.71 0.89 2.06
N ALA A 136 -9.97 1.03 0.97
CA ALA A 136 -10.35 0.58 -0.36
C ALA A 136 -9.68 -0.73 -0.80
N VAL A 137 -8.50 -1.04 -0.30
CA VAL A 137 -7.67 -2.19 -0.69
C VAL A 137 -7.04 -2.85 0.53
N ASP A 138 -6.54 -4.07 0.36
CA ASP A 138 -5.63 -4.69 1.32
C ASP A 138 -4.18 -4.50 0.89
N PHE A 139 -3.29 -4.59 1.85
CA PHE A 139 -1.84 -4.57 1.65
C PHE A 139 -1.18 -5.79 2.25
N SER A 140 -0.12 -6.24 1.64
CA SER A 140 0.82 -7.17 2.27
C SER A 140 1.57 -6.49 3.44
N SER A 141 2.38 -7.27 4.17
CA SER A 141 3.49 -6.72 4.95
C SER A 141 4.34 -5.81 4.04
N GLY A 142 4.88 -4.72 4.61
CA GLY A 142 5.72 -3.80 3.85
C GLY A 142 6.97 -4.50 3.30
N TYR A 143 7.35 -4.28 2.05
CA TYR A 143 8.56 -4.88 1.46
C TYR A 143 9.75 -3.90 1.39
N TYR A 144 9.53 -2.60 1.55
CA TYR A 144 10.54 -1.55 1.51
C TYR A 144 10.18 -0.39 2.43
N ASP A 145 11.17 0.12 3.18
CA ASP A 145 11.04 1.33 3.98
C ASP A 145 11.50 2.52 3.14
N VAL A 146 10.62 3.47 2.88
CA VAL A 146 10.87 4.60 1.98
C VAL A 146 10.89 5.92 2.74
N ARG A 147 11.62 6.89 2.19
CA ARG A 147 11.56 8.31 2.57
C ARG A 147 11.25 9.15 1.35
N GLN A 148 10.60 10.28 1.58
CA GLN A 148 10.35 11.28 0.57
C GLN A 148 11.54 12.24 0.46
N ALA A 149 11.88 12.65 -0.75
CA ALA A 149 13.00 13.53 -1.04
C ALA A 149 12.61 14.68 -1.96
N VAL A 150 13.38 15.78 -1.86
CA VAL A 150 13.24 16.97 -2.69
C VAL A 150 14.38 17.00 -3.68
N ILE A 151 14.08 17.17 -4.96
CA ILE A 151 15.07 17.40 -6.02
C ILE A 151 14.87 18.78 -6.63
N ALA A 152 15.97 19.45 -7.01
CA ALA A 152 15.97 20.77 -7.62
C ALA A 152 17.09 20.88 -8.65
N LEU A 153 17.01 21.85 -9.56
CA LEU A 153 18.10 22.15 -10.47
C LEU A 153 19.29 22.72 -9.69
N LYS A 154 20.49 22.25 -9.99
CA LYS A 154 21.76 22.72 -9.39
C LYS A 154 21.89 24.24 -9.50
N GLY A 155 22.32 24.86 -8.42
CA GLY A 155 22.51 26.32 -8.36
C GLY A 155 21.20 27.13 -8.26
N SER A 156 20.03 26.51 -8.34
CA SER A 156 18.75 27.21 -8.20
C SER A 156 18.51 27.69 -6.76
N LYS A 157 17.48 28.50 -6.56
CA LYS A 157 17.03 28.91 -5.22
C LYS A 157 16.65 27.68 -4.37
N ALA A 158 15.98 26.72 -4.97
CA ALA A 158 15.53 25.51 -4.30
C ALA A 158 16.70 24.62 -3.85
N ALA A 159 17.79 24.54 -4.62
CA ALA A 159 19.00 23.78 -4.26
C ALA A 159 19.71 24.31 -3.00
N LYS A 160 19.42 25.55 -2.59
CA LYS A 160 19.96 26.19 -1.39
C LYS A 160 19.12 25.95 -0.14
N ALA A 161 17.94 25.33 -0.25
CA ALA A 161 17.11 25.02 0.89
C ALA A 161 17.81 24.04 1.85
N ARG A 162 17.67 24.27 3.15
CA ARG A 162 18.25 23.44 4.22
C ARG A 162 17.22 23.03 5.25
N SER A 163 16.03 23.58 5.14
CA SER A 163 14.92 23.31 6.07
C SER A 163 13.59 23.21 5.32
N ILE A 164 12.59 22.65 5.97
CA ILE A 164 11.20 22.63 5.47
C ILE A 164 10.68 24.05 5.28
N ALA A 165 11.08 24.99 6.15
CA ALA A 165 10.69 26.39 6.06
C ALA A 165 11.16 27.07 4.78
N ASP A 166 12.35 26.73 4.29
CA ASP A 166 12.91 27.26 3.04
C ASP A 166 12.11 26.83 1.81
N LEU A 167 11.44 25.68 1.88
CA LEU A 167 10.62 25.16 0.79
C LEU A 167 9.27 25.88 0.64
N ARG A 168 8.79 26.56 1.68
CA ARG A 168 7.45 27.17 1.69
C ARG A 168 7.27 28.29 0.67
N GLY A 169 8.33 28.94 0.29
CA GLY A 169 8.31 30.01 -0.72
C GLY A 169 8.54 29.54 -2.15
N LEU A 170 8.66 28.23 -2.37
CA LEU A 170 8.97 27.62 -3.65
C LEU A 170 7.73 27.04 -4.31
N LYS A 171 7.73 26.98 -5.64
CA LYS A 171 6.74 26.25 -6.43
C LYS A 171 7.14 24.78 -6.48
N LEU A 172 6.47 23.96 -5.71
CA LEU A 172 6.74 22.53 -5.61
C LEU A 172 5.85 21.73 -6.55
N GLY A 173 6.34 20.58 -7.02
CA GLY A 173 5.58 19.66 -7.87
C GLY A 173 5.68 18.23 -7.39
N ALA A 174 4.63 17.43 -7.65
CA ALA A 174 4.60 15.99 -7.43
C ALA A 174 3.55 15.31 -8.33
N GLN A 175 3.60 13.98 -8.41
CA GLN A 175 2.56 13.20 -9.06
C GLN A 175 1.31 13.16 -8.19
N VAL A 176 0.13 13.18 -8.82
CA VAL A 176 -1.18 13.05 -8.17
C VAL A 176 -1.32 11.72 -7.42
N GLY A 177 -1.94 11.77 -6.24
CA GLY A 177 -2.25 10.58 -5.44
C GLY A 177 -1.05 9.93 -4.73
N THR A 178 0.14 10.55 -4.77
CA THR A 178 1.34 10.08 -4.08
C THR A 178 1.45 10.64 -2.66
N THR A 179 2.13 9.93 -1.80
CA THR A 179 2.55 10.44 -0.48
C THR A 179 3.50 11.63 -0.62
N SER A 180 4.25 11.73 -1.72
CA SER A 180 5.06 12.91 -2.06
C SER A 180 4.19 14.19 -2.12
N LEU A 181 3.02 14.12 -2.74
CA LEU A 181 2.07 15.24 -2.76
C LEU A 181 1.52 15.53 -1.35
N ASP A 182 1.24 14.47 -0.56
CA ASP A 182 0.78 14.61 0.82
C ASP A 182 1.85 15.29 1.70
N TYR A 183 3.14 14.99 1.50
CA TYR A 183 4.24 15.68 2.18
C TYR A 183 4.30 17.16 1.82
N ILE A 184 4.09 17.52 0.55
CA ILE A 184 4.03 18.93 0.14
C ILE A 184 2.89 19.64 0.85
N THR A 185 1.68 19.10 0.81
CA THR A 185 0.48 19.76 1.32
C THR A 185 0.36 19.70 2.84
N GLY A 186 0.76 18.58 3.45
CA GLY A 186 0.60 18.32 4.89
C GLY A 186 1.79 18.76 5.74
N VAL A 187 3.02 18.63 5.22
CA VAL A 187 4.26 18.89 5.97
C VAL A 187 4.87 20.24 5.58
N VAL A 188 5.17 20.45 4.30
CA VAL A 188 5.78 21.70 3.83
C VAL A 188 4.81 22.87 3.94
N LYS A 189 3.57 22.69 3.50
CA LYS A 189 2.52 23.72 3.46
C LYS A 189 3.01 24.97 2.74
N PRO A 190 3.32 24.87 1.42
CA PRO A 190 3.85 25.98 0.67
C PRO A 190 2.84 27.11 0.56
N LYS A 191 3.34 28.34 0.29
CA LYS A 191 2.50 29.54 0.10
C LYS A 191 1.68 29.52 -1.18
N GLN A 192 2.07 28.69 -2.15
CA GLN A 192 1.41 28.48 -3.42
C GLN A 192 0.97 27.03 -3.51
N ASP A 193 -0.15 26.76 -4.17
CA ASP A 193 -0.58 25.40 -4.43
C ASP A 193 0.48 24.64 -5.22
N PRO A 194 0.73 23.38 -4.89
CA PRO A 194 1.68 22.57 -5.64
C PRO A 194 1.20 22.32 -7.06
N ALA A 195 2.14 22.22 -7.98
CA ALA A 195 1.86 21.75 -9.33
C ALA A 195 1.69 20.23 -9.29
N VAL A 196 0.51 19.75 -9.71
CA VAL A 196 0.13 18.35 -9.67
C VAL A 196 0.17 17.75 -11.07
N TYR A 197 0.90 16.65 -11.23
CA TYR A 197 1.13 15.99 -12.51
C TYR A 197 0.51 14.58 -12.52
N ALA A 198 0.05 14.14 -13.69
CA ALA A 198 -0.53 12.80 -13.82
C ALA A 198 0.51 11.68 -13.66
N LYS A 199 1.77 11.94 -14.05
CA LYS A 199 2.90 10.99 -13.99
C LYS A 199 4.19 11.68 -13.54
N ASN A 200 5.12 10.91 -12.97
CA ASN A 200 6.44 11.39 -12.57
C ASN A 200 7.24 12.00 -13.74
N ASP A 201 7.09 11.47 -14.97
CA ASP A 201 7.75 12.04 -16.16
C ASP A 201 7.35 13.48 -16.45
N GLN A 202 6.09 13.83 -16.19
CA GLN A 202 5.62 15.20 -16.36
C GLN A 202 6.19 16.11 -15.28
N ALA A 203 6.23 15.65 -14.02
CA ALA A 203 6.85 16.40 -12.92
C ALA A 203 8.36 16.63 -13.17
N LYS A 204 9.06 15.58 -13.61
CA LYS A 204 10.47 15.63 -14.02
C LYS A 204 10.72 16.61 -15.17
N SER A 205 9.87 16.57 -16.21
CA SER A 205 9.94 17.49 -17.34
C SER A 205 9.68 18.93 -16.91
N ALA A 206 8.72 19.17 -16.01
CA ALA A 206 8.43 20.48 -15.46
C ALA A 206 9.62 21.05 -14.65
N LEU A 207 10.31 20.21 -13.86
CA LEU A 207 11.53 20.60 -13.17
C LEU A 207 12.63 21.01 -14.16
N LYS A 208 12.89 20.16 -15.16
CA LYS A 208 13.91 20.41 -16.19
C LYS A 208 13.66 21.71 -16.95
N ASN A 209 12.40 22.07 -17.18
CA ASN A 209 11.97 23.27 -17.90
C ASN A 209 11.80 24.49 -16.98
N GLY A 210 12.09 24.38 -15.68
CA GLY A 210 11.94 25.49 -14.73
C GLY A 210 10.50 25.91 -14.46
N GLN A 211 9.53 25.03 -14.74
CA GLN A 211 8.10 25.30 -14.48
C GLN A 211 7.73 25.12 -12.99
N VAL A 212 8.55 24.35 -12.26
CA VAL A 212 8.56 24.22 -10.80
C VAL A 212 9.99 24.44 -10.28
N ASP A 213 10.11 24.91 -9.04
CA ASP A 213 11.40 25.12 -8.39
C ASP A 213 12.01 23.79 -7.90
N ALA A 214 11.14 22.87 -7.46
CA ALA A 214 11.53 21.56 -6.97
C ALA A 214 10.42 20.52 -7.16
N VAL A 215 10.80 19.24 -7.18
CA VAL A 215 9.89 18.09 -7.20
C VAL A 215 10.13 17.25 -5.95
N VAL A 216 9.05 16.75 -5.37
CA VAL A 216 9.08 15.77 -4.28
C VAL A 216 8.76 14.40 -4.85
N THR A 217 9.57 13.40 -4.51
CA THR A 217 9.42 11.99 -4.93
C THR A 217 10.13 11.08 -3.93
N ASP A 218 9.95 9.77 -4.07
CA ASP A 218 10.64 8.77 -3.26
C ASP A 218 12.16 8.89 -3.41
N LEU A 219 12.88 8.70 -2.32
CA LEU A 219 14.34 8.90 -2.29
C LEU A 219 15.10 8.07 -3.34
N PRO A 220 14.83 6.77 -3.57
CA PRO A 220 15.49 6.02 -4.63
C PRO A 220 15.18 6.55 -6.03
N THR A 221 13.94 6.97 -6.28
CA THR A 221 13.54 7.63 -7.52
C THR A 221 14.27 8.96 -7.70
N ALA A 222 14.41 9.75 -6.63
CA ALA A 222 15.18 11.00 -6.64
C ALA A 222 16.64 10.78 -7.04
N PHE A 223 17.28 9.74 -6.49
CA PHE A 223 18.65 9.36 -6.86
C PHE A 223 18.77 9.00 -8.33
N TYR A 224 17.86 8.15 -8.84
CA TYR A 224 17.87 7.78 -10.25
C TYR A 224 17.65 8.99 -11.17
N ILE A 225 16.67 9.84 -10.87
CA ILE A 225 16.41 11.05 -11.65
C ILE A 225 17.67 11.94 -11.71
N THR A 226 18.30 12.19 -10.58
CA THR A 226 19.44 13.14 -10.52
C THR A 226 20.75 12.55 -11.05
N SER A 227 20.92 11.23 -11.03
CA SER A 227 22.13 10.56 -11.53
C SER A 227 22.06 10.19 -13.00
N ALA A 228 20.87 9.84 -13.53
CA ALA A 228 20.72 9.25 -14.86
C ALA A 228 19.88 10.09 -15.83
N GLU A 229 18.80 10.74 -15.36
CA GLU A 229 17.82 11.36 -16.27
C GLU A 229 17.92 12.89 -16.33
N VAL A 230 18.10 13.55 -15.20
CA VAL A 230 18.24 15.02 -15.08
C VAL A 230 19.50 15.33 -14.30
N THR A 231 20.65 15.09 -14.90
CA THR A 231 21.96 15.26 -14.26
C THR A 231 22.29 16.72 -13.89
N SER A 232 21.51 17.67 -14.42
CA SER A 232 21.51 19.07 -13.98
C SER A 232 20.75 19.31 -12.67
N ALA A 233 20.02 18.31 -12.15
CA ALA A 233 19.38 18.37 -10.85
C ALA A 233 20.26 17.74 -9.75
N GLU A 234 19.90 17.99 -8.50
CA GLU A 234 20.50 17.42 -7.31
C GLU A 234 19.43 17.14 -6.25
N ILE A 235 19.73 16.24 -5.32
CA ILE A 235 18.89 16.02 -4.14
C ILE A 235 19.17 17.12 -3.14
N VAL A 236 18.16 17.91 -2.83
CA VAL A 236 18.21 18.98 -1.81
C VAL A 236 18.22 18.39 -0.41
N GLY A 237 17.44 17.36 -0.20
CA GLY A 237 17.34 16.64 1.05
C GLY A 237 16.16 15.67 1.09
N GLN A 238 16.04 14.93 2.20
CA GLN A 238 14.96 14.01 2.48
C GLN A 238 14.17 14.47 3.71
N PHE A 239 12.91 14.08 3.80
CA PHE A 239 12.07 14.33 4.96
C PHE A 239 12.28 13.28 6.05
N GLU A 240 12.07 13.65 7.31
CA GLU A 240 11.93 12.69 8.40
C GLU A 240 10.61 11.93 8.28
N ASN A 241 10.60 10.68 8.75
CA ASN A 241 9.37 9.89 8.82
C ASN A 241 8.36 10.55 9.76
N GLN A 242 7.12 10.70 9.30
CA GLN A 242 6.05 11.27 10.11
C GLN A 242 5.67 10.31 11.24
N GLY A 243 5.59 10.85 12.47
CA GLY A 243 5.21 10.05 13.66
C GLY A 243 6.22 8.98 14.08
N GLY A 244 7.47 9.04 13.59
CA GLY A 244 8.55 8.11 13.97
C GLY A 244 8.45 6.71 13.39
N THR A 245 7.40 6.40 12.62
CA THR A 245 7.25 5.11 11.93
C THR A 245 7.68 5.25 10.48
N PRO A 246 8.53 4.35 9.96
CA PRO A 246 8.89 4.37 8.55
C PRO A 246 7.66 4.26 7.65
N GLU A 247 7.62 5.08 6.59
CA GLU A 247 6.72 4.85 5.48
C GLU A 247 7.14 3.58 4.75
N GLN A 248 6.19 2.72 4.41
CA GLN A 248 6.48 1.42 3.80
C GLN A 248 5.70 1.23 2.51
N PHE A 249 6.34 0.69 1.49
CA PHE A 249 5.64 0.13 0.34
C PHE A 249 5.09 -1.25 0.65
N GLY A 250 3.87 -1.51 0.21
CA GLY A 250 3.21 -2.81 0.32
C GLY A 250 2.63 -3.27 -1.02
N LEU A 251 2.53 -4.58 -1.20
CA LEU A 251 1.82 -5.15 -2.33
C LEU A 251 0.33 -4.91 -2.14
N VAL A 252 -0.33 -4.37 -3.18
CA VAL A 252 -1.76 -4.03 -3.14
C VAL A 252 -2.59 -5.23 -3.61
N LEU A 253 -3.65 -5.55 -2.87
CA LEU A 253 -4.59 -6.62 -3.20
C LEU A 253 -6.03 -6.10 -3.15
N ASP A 254 -6.97 -6.87 -3.70
CA ASP A 254 -8.39 -6.63 -3.48
C ASP A 254 -8.70 -6.49 -1.99
N LYS A 255 -9.65 -5.62 -1.66
CA LYS A 255 -10.17 -5.52 -0.29
C LYS A 255 -10.79 -6.84 0.14
N GLY A 256 -10.32 -7.41 1.26
CA GLY A 256 -10.75 -8.71 1.76
C GLY A 256 -10.22 -9.91 0.98
N SER A 257 -9.13 -9.74 0.23
CA SER A 257 -8.52 -10.82 -0.55
C SER A 257 -8.06 -11.98 0.34
N ALA A 258 -8.47 -13.19 0.01
CA ALA A 258 -7.97 -14.41 0.66
C ALA A 258 -6.45 -14.63 0.42
N LEU A 259 -5.86 -13.94 -0.55
CA LEU A 259 -4.42 -14.00 -0.81
C LEU A 259 -3.60 -13.12 0.15
N THR A 260 -4.21 -12.13 0.80
CA THR A 260 -3.48 -11.17 1.66
C THR A 260 -2.59 -11.84 2.71
N PRO A 261 -3.04 -12.82 3.50
CA PRO A 261 -2.17 -13.48 4.47
C PRO A 261 -1.05 -14.29 3.80
N CYS A 262 -1.30 -14.90 2.64
CA CYS A 262 -0.29 -15.69 1.92
C CYS A 262 0.80 -14.81 1.32
N VAL A 263 0.41 -13.70 0.71
CA VAL A 263 1.34 -12.71 0.14
C VAL A 263 2.13 -12.03 1.25
N SER A 264 1.50 -11.67 2.38
CA SER A 264 2.20 -11.15 3.56
C SER A 264 3.22 -12.16 4.10
N GLY A 265 2.83 -13.43 4.26
CA GLY A 265 3.74 -14.48 4.70
C GLY A 265 4.93 -14.69 3.76
N ALA A 266 4.73 -14.52 2.44
CA ALA A 266 5.81 -14.58 1.47
C ALA A 266 6.79 -13.40 1.63
N VAL A 267 6.29 -12.17 1.80
CA VAL A 267 7.12 -10.98 2.07
C VAL A 267 7.90 -11.14 3.38
N ASP A 268 7.24 -11.61 4.44
CA ASP A 268 7.87 -11.82 5.75
C ASP A 268 8.96 -12.90 5.70
N ALA A 269 8.75 -13.98 4.93
CA ALA A 269 9.76 -15.00 4.69
C ALA A 269 11.00 -14.44 3.97
N LEU A 270 10.80 -13.63 2.92
CA LEU A 270 11.88 -12.97 2.17
C LEU A 270 12.63 -11.94 3.01
N ARG A 271 11.96 -11.29 3.97
CA ARG A 271 12.60 -10.42 4.94
C ARG A 271 13.46 -11.21 5.89
N LYS A 272 12.90 -12.30 6.46
CA LYS A 272 13.57 -13.15 7.44
C LYS A 272 14.82 -13.84 6.89
N ASP A 273 14.78 -14.30 5.64
CA ASP A 273 15.92 -14.95 5.00
C ASP A 273 16.95 -13.98 4.40
N GLY A 274 16.71 -12.65 4.54
CA GLY A 274 17.58 -11.58 4.07
C GLY A 274 17.49 -11.32 2.55
N THR A 275 16.54 -11.93 1.84
CA THR A 275 16.39 -11.72 0.39
C THR A 275 16.04 -10.28 0.08
N LEU A 276 15.10 -9.65 0.82
CA LEU A 276 14.75 -8.24 0.60
C LEU A 276 15.97 -7.32 0.77
N ALA A 277 16.78 -7.55 1.82
CA ALA A 277 17.99 -6.75 2.05
C ALA A 277 19.03 -6.93 0.93
N ARG A 278 19.20 -8.15 0.40
CA ARG A 278 20.10 -8.37 -0.74
C ARG A 278 19.61 -7.71 -2.02
N LEU A 279 18.30 -7.70 -2.26
CA LEU A 279 17.70 -7.02 -3.41
C LEU A 279 17.83 -5.50 -3.28
N ASP A 280 17.58 -4.94 -2.10
CA ASP A 280 17.79 -3.53 -1.79
C ASP A 280 19.25 -3.14 -2.07
N GLN A 281 20.20 -3.84 -1.48
CA GLN A 281 21.63 -3.59 -1.72
C GLN A 281 21.99 -3.68 -3.20
N ARG A 282 21.43 -4.60 -3.94
CA ARG A 282 21.74 -4.78 -5.37
C ARG A 282 21.20 -3.68 -6.26
N TRP A 283 20.00 -3.18 -5.99
CA TRP A 283 19.28 -2.31 -6.91
C TRP A 283 19.14 -0.86 -6.42
N LEU A 284 19.22 -0.65 -5.10
CA LEU A 284 18.97 0.66 -4.48
C LEU A 284 20.14 1.16 -3.63
N SER A 285 21.31 0.49 -3.67
CA SER A 285 22.49 0.83 -2.81
C SER A 285 22.96 2.28 -2.95
N ASP A 286 22.71 2.90 -4.10
CA ASP A 286 23.12 4.29 -4.35
C ASP A 286 22.14 5.31 -3.70
N ALA A 287 21.00 4.84 -3.19
CA ALA A 287 19.95 5.68 -2.61
C ALA A 287 20.16 6.01 -1.12
N VAL A 288 21.40 6.19 -0.68
CA VAL A 288 21.75 6.44 0.73
C VAL A 288 22.37 7.83 0.91
N GLY A 289 22.05 8.50 2.02
CA GLY A 289 22.85 9.64 2.51
C GLY A 289 22.40 11.04 2.10
N ALA A 290 21.14 11.25 1.67
CA ALA A 290 20.63 12.60 1.50
C ALA A 290 20.48 13.34 2.86
N PRO A 291 20.80 14.65 2.96
CA PRO A 291 20.62 15.40 4.18
C PRO A 291 19.16 15.47 4.60
N VAL A 292 18.90 15.42 5.91
CA VAL A 292 17.53 15.51 6.43
C VAL A 292 17.11 16.97 6.55
N LEU A 293 16.00 17.33 5.95
CA LEU A 293 15.36 18.65 6.05
C LEU A 293 14.52 18.70 7.34
N LYS A 294 14.83 19.64 8.21
CA LYS A 294 14.16 19.86 9.50
C LYS A 294 13.26 21.09 9.50
#